data_e1fa545ef09931a36cf38d61fdc6edf7
#
_entry.id   e1fa545ef09931a36cf38d61fdc6edf7
#
_cell.length_a   1.000
_cell.length_b   1.000
_cell.length_c   1.000
_cell.angle_alpha   90.00
_cell.angle_beta   90.00
_cell.angle_gamma   90.00
#
_symmetry.space_group_name_H-M   'P 1'
#
loop_
_entity.id
_entity.type
_entity.pdbx_description
1 polymer ?
#
loop_
_entity_poly.entity_id
_entity_poly.type
_entity_poly.pdbx_seq_one_letter_code
_entity_poly.pdbx_strand_id
1 'polypeptide(L)' 'MDTGLMRKYEKAKSYAEERDRMRVESLVVNFTGVNNPHRVEFKDGAWHCDCEFFVGRDRCSHTMALEMVLQGMVPQAATA' A
#
# COMPACT_ATOMS: atom_id res chain seq x y z
N MET A 1 -2.46 -24.67 -21.44
CA MET A 1 -2.88 -23.88 -20.27
C MET A 1 -4.27 -24.31 -19.85
N ASP A 2 -4.46 -24.47 -18.58
CA ASP A 2 -5.74 -24.86 -18.01
C ASP A 2 -6.79 -23.77 -18.22
N THR A 3 -7.95 -24.14 -18.79
CA THR A 3 -9.06 -23.19 -19.03
C THR A 3 -9.57 -22.60 -17.72
N GLY A 4 -9.59 -23.40 -16.65
CA GLY A 4 -9.99 -22.90 -15.34
C GLY A 4 -9.06 -21.82 -14.83
N LEU A 5 -7.76 -21.97 -15.08
CA LEU A 5 -6.77 -20.99 -14.67
C LEU A 5 -6.92 -19.70 -15.48
N MET A 6 -7.20 -19.82 -16.77
CA MET A 6 -7.44 -18.63 -17.62
C MET A 6 -8.62 -17.82 -17.12
N ARG A 7 -9.71 -18.49 -16.74
CA ARG A 7 -10.89 -17.81 -16.20
C ARG A 7 -10.57 -17.11 -14.89
N LYS A 8 -9.75 -17.75 -14.05
CA LYS A 8 -9.31 -17.16 -12.78
C LYS A 8 -8.45 -15.92 -13.02
N TYR A 9 -7.59 -15.98 -14.03
CA TYR A 9 -6.74 -14.85 -14.38
C TYR A 9 -7.57 -13.65 -14.84
N GLU A 10 -8.55 -13.88 -15.70
CA GLU A 10 -9.43 -12.81 -16.17
C GLU A 10 -10.25 -12.21 -15.03
N LYS A 11 -10.73 -13.06 -14.14
CA LYS A 11 -11.47 -12.60 -12.97
C LYS A 11 -10.56 -11.78 -12.06
N ALA A 12 -9.30 -12.20 -11.90
CA ALA A 12 -8.34 -11.47 -11.10
C ALA A 12 -8.06 -10.08 -11.65
N LYS A 13 -7.98 -9.96 -12.98
CA LYS A 13 -7.81 -8.66 -13.62
C LYS A 13 -8.97 -7.72 -13.30
N SER A 14 -10.17 -8.26 -13.38
CA SER A 14 -11.38 -7.51 -13.07
C SER A 14 -11.38 -7.04 -11.62
N TYR A 15 -11.01 -7.93 -10.70
CA TYR A 15 -10.91 -7.58 -9.28
C TYR A 15 -9.86 -6.51 -9.03
N ALA A 16 -8.73 -6.59 -9.74
CA ALA A 16 -7.66 -5.62 -9.57
C ALA A 16 -8.07 -4.20 -9.95
N GLU A 17 -9.03 -4.08 -10.85
CA GLU A 17 -9.58 -2.78 -11.25
C GLU A 17 -10.58 -2.25 -10.22
N GLU A 18 -11.15 -3.13 -9.41
CA GLU A 18 -12.13 -2.78 -8.40
C GLU A 18 -11.47 -2.77 -7.02
N ARG A 19 -10.62 -1.79 -6.79
CA ARG A 19 -9.81 -1.70 -5.57
C ARG A 19 -10.63 -1.58 -4.29
N ASP A 20 -11.82 -1.03 -4.39
CA ASP A 20 -12.71 -0.87 -3.24
C ASP A 20 -13.22 -2.20 -2.69
N ARG A 21 -13.04 -3.30 -3.43
CA ARG A 21 -13.33 -4.63 -2.94
C ARG A 21 -12.29 -5.11 -1.93
N MET A 22 -11.12 -4.48 -1.91
CA MET A 22 -9.99 -4.94 -1.10
C MET A 22 -9.67 -3.90 -0.06
N ARG A 23 -9.50 -4.34 1.16
CA ARG A 23 -9.08 -3.48 2.24
C ARG A 23 -7.82 -4.05 2.86
N VAL A 24 -6.78 -3.24 2.88
CA VAL A 24 -5.53 -3.65 3.50
C VAL A 24 -5.67 -3.48 5.01
N GLU A 25 -5.47 -4.57 5.73
CA GLU A 25 -5.53 -4.53 7.20
C GLU A 25 -4.15 -4.33 7.79
N SER A 26 -3.15 -4.95 7.20
CA SER A 26 -1.76 -4.76 7.62
C SER A 26 -0.83 -5.12 6.47
N LEU A 27 0.32 -4.48 6.43
CA LEU A 27 1.36 -4.83 5.48
C LEU A 27 2.72 -4.34 5.96
N VAL A 28 3.77 -4.92 5.39
CA VAL A 28 5.13 -4.49 5.60
C VAL A 28 5.78 -4.40 4.23
N VAL A 29 6.39 -3.27 3.95
CA VAL A 29 7.04 -3.02 2.66
C VAL A 29 8.49 -2.67 2.90
N ASN A 30 9.37 -3.34 2.16
CA ASN A 30 10.77 -2.95 2.10
C ASN A 30 10.90 -1.96 0.94
N PHE A 31 10.97 -0.69 1.26
CA PHE A 31 10.93 0.40 0.29
C PHE A 31 12.36 0.78 -0.07
N THR A 32 12.73 0.66 -1.33
CA THR A 32 14.05 1.07 -1.80
C THR A 32 14.06 2.56 -2.01
N GLY A 33 14.62 3.30 -1.07
CA GLY A 33 14.73 4.74 -1.16
C GLY A 33 15.92 5.15 -2.02
N VAL A 34 16.11 6.46 -2.16
CA VAL A 34 17.20 7.00 -2.98
C VAL A 34 18.56 6.65 -2.39
N ASN A 35 18.69 6.78 -1.08
CA ASN A 35 19.98 6.54 -0.39
C ASN A 35 20.00 5.22 0.36
N ASN A 36 18.90 4.89 1.03
CA ASN A 36 18.83 3.75 1.92
C ASN A 36 17.50 3.03 1.77
N PRO A 37 17.46 1.71 2.00
CA PRO A 37 16.19 1.03 2.09
C PRO A 37 15.47 1.44 3.37
N HIS A 38 14.16 1.46 3.31
CA HIS A 38 13.32 1.82 4.44
C HIS A 38 12.25 0.75 4.67
N ARG A 39 11.93 0.54 5.92
CA ARG A 39 10.85 -0.37 6.29
C ARG A 39 9.61 0.46 6.57
N VAL A 40 8.56 0.19 5.81
CA VAL A 40 7.29 0.88 5.95
C VAL A 40 6.25 -0.14 6.38
N GLU A 41 5.50 0.17 7.41
CA GLU A 41 4.46 -0.72 7.93
C GLU A 41 3.14 0.01 7.99
N PHE A 42 2.08 -0.75 7.74
CA PHE A 42 0.71 -0.31 7.98
C PHE A 42 0.06 -1.33 8.90
N LYS A 43 -0.44 -0.88 10.03
CA LYS A 43 -1.03 -1.74 11.03
C LYS A 43 -2.01 -0.95 11.88
N ASP A 44 -3.15 -1.56 12.16
CA ASP A 44 -4.19 -0.95 13.03
C ASP A 44 -4.58 0.46 12.57
N GLY A 45 -4.65 0.64 11.25
CA GLY A 45 -5.05 1.91 10.65
C GLY A 45 -3.98 2.99 10.65
N ALA A 46 -2.76 2.66 11.04
CA ALA A 46 -1.68 3.63 11.14
C ALA A 46 -0.46 3.22 10.34
N TRP A 47 0.21 4.19 9.77
CA TRP A 47 1.46 4.00 9.04
C TRP A 47 2.65 4.22 9.96
N HIS A 48 3.72 3.47 9.71
CA HIS A 48 5.00 3.64 10.40
C HIS A 48 6.11 3.53 9.36
N CYS A 49 7.06 4.44 9.42
CA CYS A 49 8.23 4.43 8.55
C CYS A 49 9.45 4.72 9.41
N ASP A 50 10.57 4.11 9.07
CA ASP A 50 11.81 4.27 9.82
C ASP A 50 12.63 5.49 9.40
N CYS A 51 12.15 6.29 8.46
CA CYS A 51 12.89 7.48 8.03
C CYS A 51 12.74 8.62 9.03
N GLU A 52 13.73 9.51 9.01
CA GLU A 52 13.77 10.64 9.95
C GLU A 52 12.62 11.63 9.74
N PHE A 53 12.22 11.81 8.49
CA PHE A 53 11.16 12.78 8.19
C PHE A 53 9.83 12.35 8.80
N PHE A 54 9.59 11.06 8.92
CA PHE A 54 8.35 10.53 9.49
C PHE A 54 8.23 10.84 10.98
N VAL A 55 9.36 10.92 11.67
CA VAL A 55 9.37 11.13 13.12
C VAL A 55 8.77 12.50 13.45
N GLY A 56 7.72 12.49 14.27
CA GLY A 56 7.04 13.70 14.68
C GLY A 56 6.04 14.26 13.66
N ARG A 57 6.02 13.72 12.45
CA ARG A 57 5.09 14.18 11.40
C ARG A 57 4.02 13.15 11.03
N ASP A 58 4.32 11.87 11.27
CA ASP A 58 3.45 10.74 10.94
C ASP A 58 3.14 10.60 9.45
N ARG A 59 3.92 11.27 8.62
CA ARG A 59 3.82 11.21 7.15
C ARG A 59 5.19 11.44 6.54
N CYS A 60 5.45 10.76 5.43
CA CYS A 60 6.67 10.98 4.67
C CYS A 60 6.41 10.58 3.21
N SER A 61 7.41 10.79 2.35
CA SER A 61 7.26 10.42 0.94
C SER A 61 7.00 8.94 0.74
N HIS A 62 7.56 8.09 1.61
CA HIS A 62 7.39 6.64 1.49
C HIS A 62 5.96 6.22 1.80
N THR A 63 5.39 6.71 2.90
CA THR A 63 4.01 6.37 3.25
C THR A 63 3.02 7.00 2.28
N MET A 64 3.29 8.22 1.84
CA MET A 64 2.42 8.90 0.88
C MET A 64 2.42 8.18 -0.47
N ALA A 65 3.58 7.69 -0.91
CA ALA A 65 3.66 6.91 -2.16
C ALA A 65 2.82 5.64 -2.06
N LEU A 66 2.89 4.95 -0.93
CA LEU A 66 2.10 3.74 -0.72
C LEU A 66 0.61 4.02 -0.65
N GLU A 67 0.22 5.14 -0.04
CA GLU A 67 -1.18 5.55 -0.04
C GLU A 67 -1.69 5.77 -1.46
N MET A 68 -0.85 6.34 -2.32
CA MET A 68 -1.23 6.56 -3.73
C MET A 68 -1.35 5.25 -4.49
N VAL A 69 -0.39 4.34 -4.30
CA VAL A 69 -0.41 3.04 -4.98
C VAL A 69 -1.59 2.21 -4.52
N LEU A 70 -1.92 2.27 -3.24
CA LEU A 70 -2.98 1.49 -2.63
C LEU A 70 -4.27 2.27 -2.48
N GLN A 71 -4.45 3.31 -3.28
CA GLN A 71 -5.64 4.14 -3.23
C GLN A 71 -6.90 3.30 -3.34
N GLY A 72 -7.85 3.55 -2.44
CA GLY A 72 -9.08 2.79 -2.37
C GLY A 72 -8.98 1.54 -1.50
N MET A 73 -7.76 1.13 -1.13
CA MET A 73 -7.51 -0.08 -0.35
C MET A 73 -7.02 0.23 1.07
N VAL A 74 -6.58 1.44 1.31
CA VAL A 74 -6.16 1.92 2.64
C VAL A 74 -6.87 3.24 2.91
N PRO A 75 -7.07 3.60 4.20
CA PRO A 75 -7.60 4.92 4.52
C PRO A 75 -6.68 6.00 3.99
N GLN A 76 -7.24 7.03 3.36
CA GLN A 76 -6.45 8.16 2.92
C GLN A 76 -6.18 9.08 4.10
N ALA A 77 -4.97 9.60 4.17
CA ALA A 77 -4.64 10.57 5.21
C ALA A 77 -5.52 11.80 5.03
N ALA A 78 -6.03 12.33 6.15
CA ALA A 78 -6.80 13.54 6.12
C ALA A 78 -5.90 14.68 5.64
N THR A 79 -6.29 15.32 4.55
CA THR A 79 -5.58 16.51 4.12
C THR A 79 -6.03 17.66 4.99
N ALA A 80 -5.08 18.25 5.64
CA ALA A 80 -5.37 19.43 6.44
C ALA A 80 -5.77 20.60 5.52
#